data_d5cbe3e2ccc1e0f0b94338fbb7fc3477
#
_entry.id   d5cbe3e2ccc1e0f0b94338fbb7fc3477
#
_cell.length_a   1.000
_cell.length_b   1.000
_cell.length_c   1.000
_cell.angle_alpha   90.00
_cell.angle_beta   90.00
_cell.angle_gamma   90.00
#
_symmetry.space_group_name_H-M   'P 1'
#
loop_
_entity.id
_entity.type
_entity.pdbx_description
1 polymer ?
#
loop_
_entity_poly.entity_id
_entity_poly.type
_entity_poly.pdbx_seq_one_letter_code
_entity_poly.pdbx_strand_id
1 'polypeptide(L)'
;LRAEAILQERALANDKIEFIWNSVLTGINGFSHVENISVQNVKTGDITELSVDGCFIWVGILPNTQFLKDAVKLDEQGFIIADLNMETSVPGVFAAGDVRNTTLRQISTAVGDAAIAAYSAEQYIEKVRK
;
A
#
# COMPACT_ATOMS: atom_id res chain seq x y z
N LEU A 1 -1.20 -8.60 16.13
CA LEU A 1 -0.37 -7.52 15.56
C LEU A 1 0.66 -8.10 14.60
N ARG A 2 1.02 -7.37 13.53
CA ARG A 2 2.02 -7.78 12.52
C ARG A 2 3.28 -6.91 12.54
N ALA A 3 3.31 -5.91 13.43
CA ALA A 3 4.45 -5.01 13.56
C ALA A 3 5.68 -5.71 14.14
N GLU A 4 6.85 -5.06 14.07
CA GLU A 4 8.06 -5.44 14.77
C GLU A 4 7.81 -5.58 16.28
N ALA A 5 8.46 -6.56 16.94
CA ALA A 5 8.23 -6.87 18.36
C ALA A 5 8.38 -5.64 19.27
N ILE A 6 9.40 -4.83 19.06
CA ILE A 6 9.64 -3.60 19.83
C ILE A 6 8.48 -2.59 19.71
N LEU A 7 7.83 -2.51 18.55
CA LEU A 7 6.68 -1.62 18.36
C LEU A 7 5.42 -2.17 19.03
N GLN A 8 5.25 -3.50 18.99
CA GLN A 8 4.16 -4.16 19.72
C GLN A 8 4.29 -3.95 21.23
N GLU A 9 5.48 -4.17 21.80
CA GLU A 9 5.75 -3.94 23.22
C GLU A 9 5.47 -2.50 23.64
N ARG A 10 5.94 -1.52 22.87
CA ARG A 10 5.67 -0.09 23.12
C ARG A 10 4.19 0.25 23.06
N ALA A 11 3.47 -0.30 22.09
CA ALA A 11 2.04 -0.05 21.97
C ALA A 11 1.26 -0.68 23.13
N LEU A 12 1.60 -1.93 23.51
CA LEU A 12 0.94 -2.64 24.62
C LEU A 12 1.24 -2.01 25.99
N ALA A 13 2.40 -1.38 26.14
CA ALA A 13 2.80 -0.69 27.39
C ALA A 13 2.29 0.75 27.48
N ASN A 14 1.59 1.26 26.48
CA ASN A 14 1.11 2.64 26.46
C ASN A 14 -0.35 2.73 26.90
N ASP A 15 -0.60 3.32 28.07
CA ASP A 15 -1.94 3.47 28.66
C ASP A 15 -2.94 4.32 27.83
N LYS A 16 -2.44 5.02 26.79
CA LYS A 16 -3.29 5.81 25.89
C LYS A 16 -3.73 5.01 24.66
N ILE A 17 -3.26 3.77 24.49
CA ILE A 17 -3.60 2.91 23.36
C ILE A 17 -4.52 1.79 23.83
N GLU A 18 -5.70 1.74 23.27
CA GLU A 18 -6.65 0.65 23.46
C GLU A 18 -6.71 -0.24 22.20
N PHE A 19 -6.78 -1.55 22.42
CA PHE A 19 -6.85 -2.54 21.33
C PHE A 19 -8.23 -3.16 21.23
N ILE A 20 -8.88 -3.02 20.08
CA ILE A 20 -10.14 -3.68 19.78
C ILE A 20 -9.86 -4.90 18.91
N TRP A 21 -9.77 -6.05 19.55
CA TRP A 21 -9.39 -7.30 18.90
C TRP A 21 -10.54 -7.95 18.14
N ASN A 22 -10.17 -8.76 17.12
CA ASN A 22 -11.13 -9.50 16.28
C ASN A 22 -12.20 -8.61 15.65
N SER A 23 -11.84 -7.39 15.29
CA SER A 23 -12.79 -6.41 14.79
C SER A 23 -12.33 -5.81 13.47
N VAL A 24 -13.29 -5.43 12.65
CA VAL A 24 -13.09 -4.70 11.40
C VAL A 24 -13.91 -3.41 11.43
N LEU A 25 -13.37 -2.36 10.80
CA LEU A 25 -14.08 -1.11 10.59
C LEU A 25 -15.17 -1.32 9.53
N THR A 26 -16.42 -0.98 9.85
CA THR A 26 -17.57 -1.11 8.95
C THR A 26 -18.19 0.22 8.56
N GLY A 27 -17.95 1.28 9.32
CA GLY A 27 -18.45 2.62 9.03
C GLY A 27 -17.62 3.71 9.67
N ILE A 28 -17.58 4.87 9.01
CA ILE A 28 -17.03 6.13 9.53
C ILE A 28 -18.16 7.14 9.38
N ASN A 29 -18.63 7.70 10.48
CA ASN A 29 -19.83 8.52 10.54
C ASN A 29 -19.52 9.93 11.05
N GLY A 30 -20.31 10.89 10.58
CA GLY A 30 -20.24 12.30 10.94
C GLY A 30 -20.81 13.18 9.84
N PHE A 31 -21.08 14.42 10.13
CA PHE A 31 -21.66 15.36 9.17
C PHE A 31 -20.58 16.30 8.56
N SER A 32 -19.91 17.09 9.40
CA SER A 32 -18.85 18.02 8.96
C SER A 32 -17.45 17.55 9.38
N HIS A 33 -17.36 16.60 10.27
CA HIS A 33 -16.14 15.97 10.77
C HIS A 33 -16.47 14.53 11.20
N VAL A 34 -15.45 13.73 11.48
CA VAL A 34 -15.66 12.38 12.03
C VAL A 34 -16.17 12.50 13.46
N GLU A 35 -17.28 11.86 13.76
CA GLU A 35 -17.91 11.86 15.08
C GLU A 35 -17.82 10.48 15.75
N ASN A 36 -17.97 9.43 14.98
CA ASN A 36 -17.83 8.06 15.44
C ASN A 36 -17.42 7.11 14.31
N ILE A 37 -17.00 5.91 14.71
CA ILE A 37 -16.76 4.77 13.83
C ILE A 37 -17.62 3.58 14.28
N SER A 38 -18.04 2.78 13.32
CA SER A 38 -18.71 1.49 13.57
C SER A 38 -17.69 0.38 13.38
N VAL A 39 -17.51 -0.45 14.40
CA VAL A 39 -16.61 -1.62 14.40
C VAL A 39 -17.43 -2.89 14.60
N GLN A 40 -17.19 -3.89 13.75
CA GLN A 40 -17.83 -5.19 13.86
C GLN A 40 -16.84 -6.24 14.37
N ASN A 41 -17.23 -6.95 15.43
CA ASN A 41 -16.48 -8.11 15.90
C ASN A 41 -16.72 -9.29 14.93
N VAL A 42 -15.64 -9.77 14.31
CA VAL A 42 -15.72 -10.84 13.29
C VAL A 42 -16.03 -12.23 13.86
N LYS A 43 -15.95 -12.41 15.19
CA LYS A 43 -16.29 -13.68 15.85
C LYS A 43 -17.74 -13.74 16.30
N THR A 44 -18.29 -12.65 16.82
CA THR A 44 -19.65 -12.58 17.35
C THR A 44 -20.64 -11.97 16.38
N GLY A 45 -20.17 -11.14 15.44
CA GLY A 45 -20.99 -10.36 14.53
C GLY A 45 -21.49 -9.04 15.13
N ASP A 46 -21.25 -8.79 16.41
CA ASP A 46 -21.72 -7.57 17.10
C ASP A 46 -21.09 -6.32 16.51
N ILE A 47 -21.89 -5.27 16.39
CA ILE A 47 -21.44 -3.95 15.94
C ILE A 47 -21.44 -3.00 17.14
N THR A 48 -20.33 -2.30 17.35
CA THR A 48 -20.17 -1.29 18.38
C THR A 48 -19.82 0.05 17.74
N GLU A 49 -20.42 1.13 18.20
CA GLU A 49 -20.07 2.48 17.83
C GLU A 49 -19.10 3.07 18.85
N LEU A 50 -18.04 3.71 18.35
CA LEU A 50 -17.01 4.35 19.14
C LEU A 50 -16.90 5.81 18.73
N SER A 51 -17.02 6.72 19.70
CA SER A 51 -16.80 8.15 19.47
C SER A 51 -15.33 8.42 19.26
N VAL A 52 -14.99 9.07 18.14
CA VAL A 52 -13.61 9.41 17.74
C VAL A 52 -13.60 10.74 16.98
N ASP A 53 -12.50 11.46 17.08
CA ASP A 53 -12.30 12.73 16.37
C ASP A 53 -11.67 12.53 14.99
N GLY A 54 -11.19 11.34 14.69
CA GLY A 54 -10.58 11.00 13.40
C GLY A 54 -10.34 9.51 13.24
N CYS A 55 -10.12 9.08 12.00
CA CYS A 55 -9.85 7.68 11.67
C CYS A 55 -8.71 7.59 10.65
N PHE A 56 -7.71 6.75 10.95
CA PHE A 56 -6.62 6.44 10.05
C PHE A 56 -6.71 4.97 9.62
N ILE A 57 -6.68 4.72 8.30
CA ILE A 57 -6.80 3.38 7.74
C ILE A 57 -5.46 2.92 7.19
N TRP A 58 -4.79 2.00 7.91
CA TRP A 58 -3.50 1.40 7.51
C TRP A 58 -3.61 -0.14 7.46
N VAL A 59 -4.49 -0.63 6.59
CA VAL A 59 -4.78 -2.07 6.48
C VAL A 59 -3.89 -2.81 5.48
N GLY A 60 -2.96 -2.11 4.84
CA GLY A 60 -2.08 -2.63 3.81
C GLY A 60 -2.17 -1.82 2.51
N ILE A 61 -1.43 -2.25 1.50
CA ILE A 61 -1.34 -1.59 0.21
C ILE A 61 -1.82 -2.57 -0.85
N LEU A 62 -2.73 -2.11 -1.70
CA LEU A 62 -3.14 -2.79 -2.92
C LEU A 62 -2.74 -1.93 -4.12
N PRO A 63 -2.01 -2.47 -5.10
CA PRO A 63 -1.65 -1.72 -6.29
C PRO A 63 -2.87 -1.49 -7.17
N ASN A 64 -3.01 -0.28 -7.70
CA ASN A 64 -4.08 0.05 -8.65
C ASN A 64 -3.64 -0.30 -10.08
N THR A 65 -3.51 -1.59 -10.37
CA THR A 65 -2.95 -2.14 -11.62
C THR A 65 -3.95 -2.95 -12.45
N GLN A 66 -5.22 -3.01 -12.02
CA GLN A 66 -6.25 -3.82 -12.68
C GLN A 66 -6.44 -3.46 -14.17
N PHE A 67 -6.23 -2.19 -14.53
CA PHE A 67 -6.29 -1.71 -15.92
C PHE A 67 -5.11 -2.19 -16.78
N LEU A 68 -4.04 -2.70 -16.17
CA LEU A 68 -2.85 -3.25 -16.85
C LEU A 68 -2.90 -4.76 -16.94
N LYS A 69 -3.98 -5.40 -16.52
CA LYS A 69 -4.15 -6.84 -16.62
C LYS A 69 -3.99 -7.25 -18.09
N ASP A 70 -3.15 -8.26 -18.31
CA ASP A 70 -2.79 -8.77 -19.65
C ASP A 70 -1.89 -7.86 -20.49
N ALA A 71 -1.63 -6.61 -20.08
CA ALA A 71 -0.68 -5.73 -20.77
C ALA A 71 0.77 -5.93 -20.29
N VAL A 72 0.98 -6.07 -18.98
CA VAL A 72 2.29 -6.34 -18.37
C VAL A 72 2.18 -7.48 -17.36
N LYS A 73 3.29 -8.15 -17.04
CA LYS A 73 3.29 -9.18 -16.02
C LYS A 73 3.12 -8.56 -14.63
N LEU A 74 2.18 -9.11 -13.86
CA LEU A 74 1.95 -8.78 -12.47
C LEU A 74 2.35 -9.97 -11.58
N ASP A 75 2.73 -9.70 -10.33
CA ASP A 75 2.92 -10.74 -9.33
C ASP A 75 1.57 -11.23 -8.76
N GLU A 76 1.61 -12.21 -7.85
CA GLU A 76 0.41 -12.78 -7.22
C GLU A 76 -0.41 -11.76 -6.40
N GLN A 77 0.21 -10.65 -6.00
CA GLN A 77 -0.41 -9.56 -5.24
C GLN A 77 -0.92 -8.43 -6.14
N GLY A 78 -0.63 -8.51 -7.44
CA GLY A 78 -1.03 -7.52 -8.44
C GLY A 78 0.00 -6.41 -8.69
N PHE A 79 1.21 -6.46 -8.11
CA PHE A 79 2.25 -5.47 -8.40
C PHE A 79 2.93 -5.76 -9.75
N ILE A 80 3.34 -4.70 -10.44
CA ILE A 80 4.05 -4.83 -11.72
C ILE A 80 5.42 -5.47 -11.47
N ILE A 81 5.72 -6.55 -12.19
CA ILE A 81 7.04 -7.15 -12.17
C ILE A 81 7.97 -6.30 -13.02
N ALA A 82 8.96 -5.68 -12.38
CA ALA A 82 10.02 -4.93 -13.05
C ALA A 82 11.38 -5.37 -12.52
N ASP A 83 12.40 -5.31 -13.39
CA ASP A 83 13.77 -5.64 -13.05
C ASP A 83 14.51 -4.47 -12.37
N LEU A 84 15.84 -4.59 -12.21
CA LEU A 84 16.68 -3.55 -11.60
C LEU A 84 16.80 -2.30 -12.46
N ASN A 85 16.52 -2.39 -13.76
CA ASN A 85 16.48 -1.26 -14.68
C ASN A 85 15.07 -0.67 -14.81
N MET A 86 14.14 -1.11 -13.97
CA MET A 86 12.74 -0.73 -14.03
C MET A 86 12.01 -1.18 -15.30
N GLU A 87 12.59 -2.11 -16.08
CA GLU A 87 12.00 -2.66 -17.28
C GLU A 87 10.90 -3.68 -16.91
N THR A 88 9.75 -3.58 -17.57
CA THR A 88 8.64 -4.53 -17.40
C THR A 88 8.76 -5.70 -18.41
N SER A 89 7.77 -6.58 -18.42
CA SER A 89 7.68 -7.66 -19.42
C SER A 89 7.46 -7.16 -20.85
N VAL A 90 7.18 -5.87 -21.04
CA VAL A 90 6.91 -5.27 -22.35
C VAL A 90 8.03 -4.30 -22.68
N PRO A 91 8.79 -4.52 -23.79
CA PRO A 91 9.86 -3.62 -24.20
C PRO A 91 9.38 -2.18 -24.36
N GLY A 92 10.13 -1.24 -23.78
CA GLY A 92 9.79 0.19 -23.80
C GLY A 92 8.75 0.63 -22.77
N VAL A 93 8.29 -0.28 -21.92
CA VAL A 93 7.41 0.02 -20.79
C VAL A 93 8.18 -0.18 -19.48
N PHE A 94 8.21 0.85 -18.65
CA PHE A 94 8.92 0.88 -17.39
C PHE A 94 7.96 1.08 -16.23
N ALA A 95 8.29 0.56 -15.04
CA ALA A 95 7.51 0.74 -13.83
C ALA A 95 8.39 1.21 -12.68
N ALA A 96 7.94 2.21 -11.93
CA ALA A 96 8.69 2.81 -10.82
C ALA A 96 7.77 3.04 -9.60
N GLY A 97 8.35 3.01 -8.41
CA GLY A 97 7.68 3.31 -7.16
C GLY A 97 6.79 2.18 -6.64
N ASP A 98 5.78 2.57 -5.85
CA ASP A 98 4.97 1.67 -5.03
C ASP A 98 4.13 0.66 -5.84
N VAL A 99 3.91 0.92 -7.13
CA VAL A 99 3.11 0.09 -8.03
C VAL A 99 3.82 -1.19 -8.45
N ARG A 100 5.14 -1.26 -8.31
CA ARG A 100 5.95 -2.42 -8.70
C ARG A 100 6.29 -3.33 -7.53
N ASN A 101 6.78 -4.52 -7.86
CA ASN A 101 7.31 -5.52 -6.92
C ASN A 101 8.57 -5.00 -6.21
N THR A 102 8.41 -4.22 -5.16
CA THR A 102 9.51 -3.65 -4.36
C THR A 102 9.43 -4.07 -2.91
N THR A 103 10.58 -4.20 -2.26
CA THR A 103 10.68 -4.59 -0.84
C THR A 103 10.27 -3.45 0.08
N LEU A 104 10.60 -2.22 -0.29
CA LEU A 104 10.37 -1.03 0.54
C LEU A 104 9.61 0.03 -0.27
N ARG A 105 8.50 0.51 0.29
CA ARG A 105 7.65 1.54 -0.28
C ARG A 105 7.78 2.81 0.53
N GLN A 106 8.59 3.74 0.02
CA GLN A 106 8.87 5.05 0.59
C GLN A 106 9.03 6.07 -0.54
N ILE A 107 8.83 7.34 -0.25
CA ILE A 107 9.05 8.42 -1.23
C ILE A 107 10.47 8.37 -1.80
N SER A 108 11.48 8.13 -0.96
CA SER A 108 12.89 8.04 -1.39
C SER A 108 13.15 6.90 -2.36
N THR A 109 12.56 5.72 -2.13
CA THR A 109 12.70 4.58 -3.05
C THR A 109 11.96 4.83 -4.35
N ALA A 110 10.77 5.43 -4.31
CA ALA A 110 10.00 5.79 -5.51
C ALA A 110 10.75 6.81 -6.39
N VAL A 111 11.41 7.80 -5.79
CA VAL A 111 12.24 8.77 -6.52
C VAL A 111 13.45 8.09 -7.14
N GLY A 112 14.12 7.18 -6.41
CA GLY A 112 15.24 6.39 -6.94
C GLY A 112 14.83 5.51 -8.14
N ASP A 113 13.73 4.79 -8.01
CA ASP A 113 13.15 3.99 -9.10
C ASP A 113 12.85 4.86 -10.32
N ALA A 114 12.24 6.04 -10.12
CA ALA A 114 11.89 6.96 -11.20
C ALA A 114 13.12 7.46 -11.96
N ALA A 115 14.22 7.74 -11.25
CA ALA A 115 15.47 8.15 -11.88
C ALA A 115 16.07 7.03 -12.75
N ILE A 116 16.04 5.77 -12.26
CA ILE A 116 16.50 4.61 -13.01
C ILE A 116 15.58 4.37 -14.23
N ALA A 117 14.27 4.44 -14.06
CA ALA A 117 13.31 4.25 -15.14
C ALA A 117 13.50 5.28 -16.27
N ALA A 118 13.72 6.55 -15.91
CA ALA A 118 13.97 7.62 -16.88
C ALA A 118 15.25 7.38 -17.67
N TYR A 119 16.35 7.01 -16.99
CA TYR A 119 17.60 6.66 -17.63
C TYR A 119 17.46 5.44 -18.56
N SER A 120 16.80 4.39 -18.11
CA SER A 120 16.59 3.18 -18.90
C SER A 120 15.72 3.44 -20.13
N ALA A 121 14.71 4.32 -20.00
CA ALA A 121 13.87 4.73 -21.11
C ALA A 121 14.68 5.51 -22.18
N GLU A 122 15.59 6.40 -21.78
CA GLU A 122 16.51 7.09 -22.68
C GLU A 122 17.38 6.10 -23.46
N GLN A 123 18.02 5.15 -22.75
CA GLN A 123 18.85 4.12 -23.36
C GLN A 123 18.04 3.22 -24.35
N TYR A 124 16.80 2.91 -24.01
CA TYR A 124 15.91 2.17 -24.89
C TYR A 124 15.62 2.93 -26.19
N ILE A 125 15.28 4.23 -26.08
CA ILE A 125 15.01 5.09 -27.24
C ILE A 125 16.23 5.18 -28.16
N GLU A 126 17.42 5.32 -27.61
CA GLU A 126 18.66 5.37 -28.41
C GLU A 126 18.93 4.07 -29.18
N LYS A 127 18.61 2.92 -28.58
CA LYS A 127 18.73 1.62 -29.24
C LYS A 127 17.74 1.43 -30.40
N VAL A 128 16.50 1.91 -30.22
CA VAL A 128 15.43 1.72 -31.21
C VAL A 128 15.54 2.70 -32.39
N ARG A 129 16.23 3.83 -32.21
CA ARG A 129 16.45 4.84 -33.27
C ARG A 129 17.61 4.51 -34.20
N LYS A 130 18.43 3.51 -33.87
CA LYS A 130 19.52 3.00 -34.71
C LYS A 130 19.01 1.91 -35.65
#